data_305fc79cbce46e89f27a3e7ba0a804d0
#
_entry.id   305fc79cbce46e89f27a3e7ba0a804d0
#
_cell.length_a   1.000
_cell.length_b   1.000
_cell.length_c   1.000
_cell.angle_alpha   90.00
_cell.angle_beta   90.00
_cell.angle_gamma   90.00
#
_symmetry.space_group_name_H-M   'P 1'
#
loop_
_entity.id
_entity.type
_entity.pdbx_description
1 polymer ?
#
loop_
_entity_poly.entity_id
_entity_poly.type
_entity_poly.pdbx_seq_one_letter_code
_entity_poly.pdbx_strand_id
1 'polypeptide(L)'
;MATYNRIRYAPRIGPGQVLLKTITASSSSDIQFTSGITSEYKEYLFVAAGFHPEEQNKVPQFQVSTDGGSSYGVTATTAFHVVEHAEDGSADNVYYQASRDIQNGTDFQPFAEGTGNQDDCCMDGYLHIYNPAGTTHV
;
A
#
# COMPACT_ATOMS: atom_id res chain seq x y z
N MET A 1 -9.92 -34.84 3.62
CA MET A 1 -9.59 -33.46 4.06
C MET A 1 -8.10 -33.27 3.84
N ALA A 2 -7.72 -32.46 2.87
CA ALA A 2 -6.31 -32.18 2.62
C ALA A 2 -5.84 -31.14 3.61
N THR A 3 -4.94 -31.52 4.50
CA THR A 3 -4.29 -30.59 5.43
C THR A 3 -3.21 -29.87 4.66
N TYR A 4 -3.43 -28.60 4.34
CA TYR A 4 -2.38 -27.74 3.80
C TYR A 4 -1.38 -27.48 4.94
N ASN A 5 -0.30 -28.26 4.95
CA ASN A 5 0.86 -27.91 5.74
C ASN A 5 1.39 -26.55 5.25
N ARG A 6 1.55 -25.62 6.19
CA ARG A 6 2.20 -24.33 5.99
C ARG A 6 3.31 -24.46 4.96
N ILE A 7 3.11 -23.86 3.80
CA ILE A 7 4.24 -23.53 2.93
C ILE A 7 5.00 -22.44 3.70
N ARG A 8 6.02 -22.84 4.42
CA ARG A 8 7.03 -21.91 4.92
C ARG A 8 7.84 -21.50 3.70
N TYR A 9 7.41 -20.48 3.02
CA TYR A 9 8.36 -19.68 2.28
C TYR A 9 9.26 -19.01 3.32
N ALA A 10 10.44 -19.58 3.55
CA ALA A 10 11.56 -18.74 3.86
C ALA A 10 11.88 -18.06 2.53
N PRO A 11 11.52 -16.78 2.32
CA PRO A 11 11.88 -16.13 1.10
C PRO A 11 13.39 -15.97 1.13
N ARG A 12 14.10 -16.83 0.45
CA ARG A 12 15.28 -16.38 -0.25
C ARG A 12 14.71 -15.59 -1.45
N ILE A 13 14.07 -14.49 -1.14
CA ILE A 13 13.98 -13.38 -2.05
C ILE A 13 15.45 -13.07 -2.32
N GLY A 14 15.87 -12.99 -3.58
CA GLY A 14 17.27 -13.04 -3.98
C GLY A 14 18.21 -12.19 -3.13
N PRO A 15 19.52 -12.25 -3.30
CA PRO A 15 20.44 -11.56 -2.40
C PRO A 15 20.06 -10.09 -2.30
N GLY A 16 19.36 -9.69 -1.22
CA GLY A 16 19.03 -8.30 -1.00
C GLY A 16 17.72 -7.96 -0.29
N GLN A 17 16.76 -8.85 -0.11
CA GLN A 17 15.53 -8.50 0.64
C GLN A 17 15.43 -9.26 1.97
N VAL A 18 15.00 -8.55 3.03
CA VAL A 18 14.80 -9.09 4.38
C VAL A 18 13.36 -8.81 4.80
N LEU A 19 12.63 -9.84 5.21
CA LEU A 19 11.30 -9.65 5.77
C LEU A 19 11.42 -9.06 7.19
N LEU A 20 10.96 -7.83 7.36
CA LEU A 20 11.01 -7.12 8.63
C LEU A 20 9.76 -7.38 9.48
N LYS A 21 8.57 -7.34 8.87
CA LYS A 21 7.32 -7.44 9.62
C LYS A 21 6.17 -7.93 8.71
N THR A 22 5.25 -8.66 9.30
CA THR A 22 3.94 -8.99 8.71
C THR A 22 2.84 -8.60 9.69
N ILE A 23 1.81 -7.97 9.19
CA ILE A 23 0.60 -7.64 9.94
C ILE A 23 -0.58 -8.23 9.17
N THR A 24 -1.45 -8.94 9.87
CA THR A 24 -2.73 -9.39 9.31
C THR A 24 -3.82 -8.46 9.80
N ALA A 25 -4.50 -7.79 8.87
CA ALA A 25 -5.68 -7.00 9.19
C ALA A 25 -6.86 -7.93 9.50
N SER A 26 -7.64 -7.59 10.52
CA SER A 26 -8.89 -8.25 10.86
C SER A 26 -9.79 -7.24 11.54
N SER A 27 -10.87 -6.84 10.88
CA SER A 27 -11.83 -5.82 11.36
C SER A 27 -11.13 -4.56 11.91
N SER A 28 -10.14 -4.08 11.17
CA SER A 28 -9.33 -2.92 11.56
C SER A 28 -9.49 -1.80 10.55
N SER A 29 -9.65 -0.57 11.04
CA SER A 29 -9.75 0.62 10.19
C SER A 29 -8.41 1.03 9.58
N ASP A 30 -7.31 0.63 10.20
CA ASP A 30 -5.96 0.97 9.77
C ASP A 30 -4.93 -0.12 10.12
N ILE A 31 -3.80 -0.08 9.44
CA ILE A 31 -2.63 -0.91 9.71
C ILE A 31 -1.44 0.02 9.85
N GLN A 32 -0.73 -0.07 10.98
CA GLN A 32 0.37 0.83 11.27
C GLN A 32 1.71 0.10 11.37
N PHE A 33 2.69 0.57 10.63
CA PHE A 33 4.10 0.18 10.73
C PHE A 33 4.88 1.29 11.46
N THR A 34 4.87 1.25 12.79
CA THR A 34 5.46 2.29 13.65
C THR A 34 6.91 2.00 14.04
N SER A 35 7.48 0.91 13.55
CA SER A 35 8.85 0.49 13.83
C SER A 35 9.46 -0.30 12.68
N GLY A 36 10.79 -0.40 12.67
CA GLY A 36 11.53 -1.17 11.66
C GLY A 36 11.90 -0.37 10.41
N ILE A 37 11.40 0.86 10.24
CA ILE A 37 11.80 1.77 9.17
C ILE A 37 12.91 2.66 9.74
N THR A 38 14.14 2.41 9.31
CA THR A 38 15.35 3.07 9.85
C THR A 38 16.27 3.51 8.69
N SER A 39 17.44 4.03 9.02
CA SER A 39 18.48 4.33 8.03
C SER A 39 19.28 3.10 7.55
N GLU A 40 18.97 1.91 8.06
CA GLU A 40 19.68 0.68 7.74
C GLU A 40 19.51 0.29 6.26
N TYR A 41 18.30 0.44 5.74
CA TYR A 41 17.99 0.13 4.34
C TYR A 41 17.67 1.39 3.55
N LYS A 42 18.04 1.38 2.29
CA LYS A 42 17.75 2.49 1.36
C LYS A 42 16.40 2.37 0.68
N GLU A 43 15.78 1.20 0.77
CA GLU A 43 14.47 0.91 0.19
C GLU A 43 13.66 0.03 1.13
N TYR A 44 12.40 0.35 1.26
CA TYR A 44 11.40 -0.44 1.99
C TYR A 44 10.24 -0.75 1.04
N LEU A 45 9.91 -2.04 0.97
CA LEU A 45 8.79 -2.54 0.18
C LEU A 45 7.66 -2.97 1.12
N PHE A 46 6.50 -2.36 0.95
CA PHE A 46 5.25 -2.77 1.60
C PHE A 46 4.42 -3.53 0.59
N VAL A 47 3.97 -4.71 0.95
CA VAL A 47 3.13 -5.56 0.12
C VAL A 47 1.77 -5.71 0.79
N ALA A 48 0.72 -5.26 0.13
CA ALA A 48 -0.65 -5.56 0.48
C ALA A 48 -1.10 -6.78 -0.33
N ALA A 49 -1.58 -7.81 0.34
CA ALA A 49 -2.05 -9.03 -0.32
C ALA A 49 -3.42 -9.43 0.22
N GLY A 50 -4.37 -9.65 -0.68
CA GLY A 50 -5.72 -10.03 -0.32
C GLY A 50 -6.46 -8.95 0.48
N PHE A 51 -6.26 -7.67 0.15
CA PHE A 51 -7.00 -6.60 0.80
C PHE A 51 -8.47 -6.67 0.39
N HIS A 52 -9.34 -6.91 1.37
CA HIS A 52 -10.77 -7.01 1.18
C HIS A 52 -11.47 -6.09 2.19
N PRO A 53 -12.14 -5.02 1.75
CA PRO A 53 -12.83 -4.11 2.65
C PRO A 53 -14.15 -4.70 3.15
N GLU A 54 -14.58 -4.31 4.34
CA GLU A 54 -15.88 -4.70 4.89
C GLU A 54 -17.05 -3.99 4.15
N GLU A 55 -16.79 -2.79 3.65
CA GLU A 55 -17.79 -1.98 2.96
C GLU A 55 -17.44 -1.77 1.49
N GLN A 56 -18.48 -1.62 0.67
CA GLN A 56 -18.38 -1.36 -0.76
C GLN A 56 -17.66 -0.04 -1.07
N ASN A 57 -16.89 -0.02 -2.15
CA ASN A 57 -16.23 1.19 -2.69
C ASN A 57 -15.24 1.87 -1.73
N LYS A 58 -14.56 1.11 -0.90
CA LYS A 58 -13.49 1.68 -0.07
C LYS A 58 -12.21 1.88 -0.87
N VAL A 59 -11.63 3.03 -0.69
CA VAL A 59 -10.39 3.44 -1.34
C VAL A 59 -9.24 3.22 -0.37
N PRO A 60 -8.33 2.27 -0.63
CA PRO A 60 -7.13 2.11 0.18
C PRO A 60 -6.22 3.33 0.05
N GLN A 61 -5.74 3.80 1.19
CA GLN A 61 -4.95 5.03 1.26
C GLN A 61 -3.80 4.86 2.24
N PHE A 62 -2.76 5.68 2.12
CA PHE A 62 -1.67 5.71 3.07
C PHE A 62 -1.26 7.13 3.44
N GLN A 63 -0.64 7.24 4.59
CA GLN A 63 0.12 8.41 5.04
C GLN A 63 1.43 7.95 5.64
N VAL A 64 2.37 8.85 5.75
CA VAL A 64 3.66 8.60 6.40
C VAL A 64 3.83 9.46 7.65
N SER A 65 4.65 8.98 8.58
CA SER A 65 4.96 9.64 9.84
C SER A 65 6.48 9.71 10.01
N THR A 66 6.98 10.80 10.56
CA THR A 66 8.39 10.99 10.89
C THR A 66 8.67 10.87 12.39
N ASP A 67 7.64 10.60 13.21
CA ASP A 67 7.71 10.55 14.67
C ASP A 67 7.21 9.22 15.26
N GLY A 68 7.35 8.13 14.47
CA GLY A 68 7.00 6.78 14.92
C GLY A 68 5.49 6.54 15.01
N GLY A 69 4.68 7.25 14.25
CA GLY A 69 3.24 7.09 14.22
C GLY A 69 2.47 7.95 15.23
N SER A 70 3.14 8.92 15.87
CA SER A 70 2.48 9.86 16.79
C SER A 70 1.69 10.92 16.03
N SER A 71 2.16 11.32 14.83
CA SER A 71 1.43 12.19 13.92
C SER A 71 1.65 11.78 12.46
N TYR A 72 0.64 12.03 11.65
CA TYR A 72 0.61 11.75 10.22
C TYR A 72 0.30 13.05 9.48
N GLY A 73 1.30 13.79 9.11
CA GLY A 73 1.11 15.11 8.50
C GLY A 73 2.31 15.50 7.65
N VAL A 74 3.02 14.51 7.09
CA VAL A 74 4.15 14.79 6.20
C VAL A 74 3.62 15.31 4.88
N THR A 75 4.08 16.50 4.50
CA THR A 75 3.71 17.14 3.25
C THR A 75 4.17 16.31 2.06
N ALA A 76 3.28 16.07 1.12
CA ALA A 76 3.53 15.31 -0.09
C ALA A 76 3.05 16.04 -1.34
N THR A 77 3.66 15.70 -2.47
CA THR A 77 3.17 16.03 -3.81
C THR A 77 3.16 14.75 -4.62
N THR A 78 2.03 14.42 -5.20
CA THR A 78 1.80 13.13 -5.87
C THR A 78 1.10 13.32 -7.20
N ALA A 79 1.06 12.26 -7.99
CA ALA A 79 0.24 12.14 -9.18
C ALA A 79 -0.40 10.75 -9.21
N PHE A 80 -1.67 10.68 -9.56
CA PHE A 80 -2.42 9.42 -9.61
C PHE A 80 -2.89 9.14 -11.04
N HIS A 81 -2.53 7.98 -11.54
CA HIS A 81 -2.91 7.50 -12.86
C HIS A 81 -3.68 6.19 -12.73
N VAL A 82 -4.71 6.05 -13.53
CA VAL A 82 -5.54 4.85 -13.60
C VAL A 82 -5.33 4.17 -14.95
N VAL A 83 -5.15 2.87 -14.88
CA VAL A 83 -5.26 1.96 -16.02
C VAL A 83 -6.40 1.02 -15.70
N GLU A 84 -7.46 1.04 -16.47
CA GLU A 84 -8.62 0.20 -16.24
C GLU A 84 -8.97 -0.61 -17.48
N HIS A 85 -9.45 -1.81 -17.25
CA HIS A 85 -10.03 -2.67 -18.26
C HIS A 85 -11.24 -3.39 -17.65
N ALA A 86 -12.42 -3.13 -18.17
CA ALA A 86 -13.62 -3.81 -17.73
C ALA A 86 -13.73 -5.20 -18.37
N GLU A 87 -14.16 -6.18 -17.62
CA GLU A 87 -14.28 -7.57 -18.06
C GLU A 87 -15.27 -7.73 -19.22
N ASP A 88 -16.30 -6.91 -19.25
CA ASP A 88 -17.31 -6.86 -20.32
C ASP A 88 -16.90 -5.98 -21.53
N GLY A 89 -15.69 -5.41 -21.49
CA GLY A 89 -15.17 -4.52 -22.53
C GLY A 89 -15.81 -3.12 -22.55
N SER A 90 -16.57 -2.74 -21.52
CA SER A 90 -17.20 -1.41 -21.44
C SER A 90 -16.23 -0.28 -21.13
N ALA A 91 -15.05 -0.59 -20.64
CA ALA A 91 -13.99 0.36 -20.35
C ALA A 91 -12.61 -0.23 -20.65
N ASP A 92 -11.77 0.52 -21.35
CA ASP A 92 -10.34 0.27 -21.57
C ASP A 92 -9.61 1.62 -21.62
N ASN A 93 -9.31 2.18 -20.46
CA ASN A 93 -8.84 3.55 -20.37
C ASN A 93 -7.50 3.64 -19.64
N VAL A 94 -6.72 4.64 -20.02
CA VAL A 94 -5.57 5.14 -19.26
C VAL A 94 -5.76 6.63 -19.07
N TYR A 95 -5.87 7.08 -17.85
CA TYR A 95 -6.12 8.48 -17.56
C TYR A 95 -5.47 8.98 -16.29
N TYR A 96 -5.28 10.28 -16.23
CA TYR A 96 -4.81 11.01 -15.05
C TYR A 96 -6.00 11.39 -14.17
N GLN A 97 -5.95 11.03 -12.89
CA GLN A 97 -7.02 11.27 -11.94
C GLN A 97 -6.63 12.39 -10.95
N ALA A 98 -6.76 13.61 -11.38
CA ALA A 98 -6.34 14.79 -10.62
C ALA A 98 -7.01 14.94 -9.24
N SER A 99 -8.21 14.38 -9.04
CA SER A 99 -8.90 14.42 -7.75
C SER A 99 -8.29 13.49 -6.69
N ARG A 100 -7.33 12.67 -7.09
CA ARG A 100 -6.59 11.74 -6.22
C ARG A 100 -5.16 12.21 -5.91
N ASP A 101 -4.76 13.34 -6.45
CA ASP A 101 -3.44 13.91 -6.20
C ASP A 101 -3.39 14.68 -4.88
N ILE A 102 -2.19 14.74 -4.34
CA ILE A 102 -1.83 15.69 -3.30
C ILE A 102 -0.93 16.75 -3.91
N GLN A 103 -1.24 18.02 -3.70
CA GLN A 103 -0.44 19.15 -4.13
C GLN A 103 0.09 19.91 -2.92
N ASN A 104 1.30 19.57 -2.47
CA ASN A 104 1.92 20.18 -1.30
C ASN A 104 1.00 20.14 -0.07
N GLY A 105 0.38 18.99 0.15
CA GLY A 105 -0.63 18.75 1.20
C GLY A 105 -0.24 17.61 2.13
N THR A 106 -1.07 17.39 3.14
CA THR A 106 -0.89 16.38 4.18
C THR A 106 -2.03 15.35 4.19
N ASP A 107 -2.82 15.30 3.14
CA ASP A 107 -3.94 14.38 3.01
C ASP A 107 -3.48 12.93 2.84
N PHE A 108 -4.42 12.00 2.94
CA PHE A 108 -4.19 10.60 2.60
C PHE A 108 -3.99 10.44 1.10
N GLN A 109 -2.93 9.74 0.71
CA GLN A 109 -2.71 9.37 -0.68
C GLN A 109 -3.41 8.04 -0.99
N PRO A 110 -4.40 8.03 -1.88
CA PRO A 110 -4.94 6.81 -2.45
C PRO A 110 -3.85 6.03 -3.21
N PHE A 111 -3.86 4.70 -3.11
CA PHE A 111 -2.99 3.85 -3.93
C PHE A 111 -3.78 2.82 -4.75
N ALA A 112 -5.10 2.88 -4.69
CA ALA A 112 -6.01 2.20 -5.59
C ALA A 112 -7.31 2.99 -5.74
N GLU A 113 -8.11 2.63 -6.70
CA GLU A 113 -9.52 3.04 -6.79
C GLU A 113 -10.40 2.25 -5.82
N GLY A 114 -11.69 2.54 -5.79
CA GLY A 114 -12.62 1.90 -4.86
C GLY A 114 -12.68 0.39 -5.06
N THR A 115 -12.36 -0.34 -4.01
CA THR A 115 -12.44 -1.81 -3.97
C THR A 115 -13.80 -2.24 -3.47
N GLY A 116 -14.38 -3.25 -4.11
CA GLY A 116 -15.64 -3.87 -3.70
C GLY A 116 -15.49 -4.76 -2.47
N ASN A 117 -16.64 -5.09 -1.86
CA ASN A 117 -16.74 -6.02 -0.73
C ASN A 117 -17.41 -7.35 -1.07
N GLN A 118 -17.57 -7.67 -2.36
CA GLN A 118 -18.05 -8.97 -2.78
C GLN A 118 -16.97 -10.03 -2.59
N ASP A 119 -17.35 -11.28 -2.42
CA ASP A 119 -16.44 -12.41 -2.13
C ASP A 119 -15.35 -12.62 -3.20
N ASP A 120 -15.57 -12.16 -4.41
CA ASP A 120 -14.66 -12.19 -5.54
C ASP A 120 -13.83 -10.91 -5.74
N CYS A 121 -14.09 -9.89 -4.93
CA CYS A 121 -13.36 -8.62 -4.97
C CYS A 121 -12.20 -8.62 -3.99
N CYS A 122 -11.01 -8.37 -4.47
CA CYS A 122 -9.84 -8.10 -3.62
C CYS A 122 -8.87 -7.15 -4.34
N MET A 123 -7.97 -6.60 -3.58
CA MET A 123 -6.88 -5.79 -4.09
C MET A 123 -5.55 -6.31 -3.57
N ASP A 124 -4.61 -6.43 -4.47
CA ASP A 124 -3.20 -6.63 -4.17
C ASP A 124 -2.41 -5.42 -4.64
N GLY A 125 -1.35 -5.09 -3.94
CA GLY A 125 -0.53 -3.97 -4.31
C GLY A 125 0.79 -3.90 -3.55
N TYR A 126 1.64 -2.98 -3.97
CA TYR A 126 2.89 -2.71 -3.29
C TYR A 126 3.23 -1.23 -3.32
N LEU A 127 3.93 -0.79 -2.28
CA LEU A 127 4.45 0.56 -2.13
C LEU A 127 5.95 0.47 -1.87
N HIS A 128 6.74 1.13 -2.72
CA HIS A 128 8.16 1.32 -2.50
C HIS A 128 8.41 2.68 -1.87
N ILE A 129 9.15 2.71 -0.76
CA ILE A 129 9.63 3.94 -0.14
C ILE A 129 11.15 3.93 -0.18
N TYR A 130 11.71 4.92 -0.86
CA TYR A 130 13.15 5.07 -1.02
C TYR A 130 13.69 6.07 -0.02
N ASN A 131 14.83 5.73 0.61
CA ASN A 131 15.58 6.59 1.53
C ASN A 131 14.72 7.29 2.60
N PRO A 132 13.81 6.60 3.31
CA PRO A 132 12.83 7.23 4.21
C PRO A 132 13.46 7.99 5.39
N ALA A 133 14.69 7.64 5.78
CA ALA A 133 15.45 8.36 6.80
C ALA A 133 16.38 9.42 6.23
N GLY A 134 16.29 9.73 4.95
CA GLY A 134 17.07 10.78 4.31
C GLY A 134 16.60 12.17 4.75
N THR A 135 17.56 13.06 4.98
CA THR A 135 17.30 14.48 5.30
C THR A 135 17.48 15.40 4.11
N THR A 136 17.87 14.83 2.97
CA THR A 136 18.11 15.56 1.72
C THR A 136 17.12 15.06 0.68
N HIS A 137 16.34 15.94 0.12
CA HIS A 137 15.51 15.64 -1.05
C HIS A 137 16.40 15.51 -2.29
N VAL A 138 16.14 14.50 -3.07
CA VAL A 138 16.78 14.31 -4.38
C VAL A 138 15.76 14.62 -5.46
#